data_7f6378b4e39c62313072ac29d0a1e43d
#
_entry.id   7f6378b4e39c62313072ac29d0a1e43d
#
_cell.length_a   1.000
_cell.length_b   1.000
_cell.length_c   1.000
_cell.angle_alpha   90.00
_cell.angle_beta   90.00
_cell.angle_gamma   90.00
#
_symmetry.space_group_name_H-M   'P 1'
#
loop_
_entity.id
_entity.type
_entity.pdbx_description
1 polymer ?
#
loop_
_entity_poly.entity_id
_entity_poly.type
_entity_poly.pdbx_seq_one_letter_code
_entity_poly.pdbx_strand_id
1 'polypeptide(L)'
;PEIAALAQILKISGWHKVLESFGPIPYTAAGKGAIDVPFDSEETVYTEMLKDLAGAVEVLTPKAVNNVKVMSDYDLVFNGDVTKWVKYANSLMLRLAIRLRSVKPELAKQYAKQAVEHSIGVMTEAGDAAGAGPGPVIALRNPLYWIADNYNDARVGTSILAYLMGYKDPRLSAYCEPANSQCTVAVTAFDNNKYQGVPLGHTNTRSKDTDPTDSYYFYSKPKIQGNTPLYWM
;
A
#
# COMPACT_ATOMS: atom_id res chain seq x y z
N PRO A 1 12.34 9.55 22.01
CA PRO A 1 12.66 10.03 20.64
C PRO A 1 12.31 8.98 19.59
N GLU A 2 12.67 7.70 19.77
CA GLU A 2 12.52 6.64 18.78
C GLU A 2 11.06 6.36 18.41
N ILE A 3 10.18 6.28 19.41
CA ILE A 3 8.74 6.06 19.22
C ILE A 3 8.13 7.22 18.42
N ALA A 4 8.54 8.44 18.73
CA ALA A 4 8.07 9.62 17.97
C ALA A 4 8.55 9.58 16.51
N ALA A 5 9.78 9.14 16.26
CA ALA A 5 10.32 8.97 14.92
C ALA A 5 9.56 7.89 14.13
N LEU A 6 9.25 6.74 14.75
CA LEU A 6 8.41 5.70 14.14
C LEU A 6 7.01 6.21 13.82
N ALA A 7 6.38 6.93 14.75
CA ALA A 7 5.07 7.53 14.55
C ALA A 7 5.08 8.56 13.40
N GLN A 8 6.16 9.34 13.28
CA GLN A 8 6.34 10.29 12.18
C GLN A 8 6.43 9.61 10.83
N ILE A 9 7.18 8.50 10.73
CA ILE A 9 7.27 7.71 9.48
C ILE A 9 5.89 7.15 9.11
N LEU A 10 5.16 6.57 10.07
CA LEU A 10 3.81 6.05 9.83
C LEU A 10 2.83 7.16 9.42
N LYS A 11 2.89 8.32 10.07
CA LYS A 11 2.10 9.48 9.70
C LYS A 11 2.32 9.83 8.22
N ILE A 12 3.56 9.97 7.79
CA ILE A 12 3.90 10.32 6.41
C ILE A 12 3.48 9.22 5.45
N SER A 13 3.64 7.95 5.82
CA SER A 13 3.20 6.79 5.04
C SER A 13 1.70 6.81 4.71
N GLY A 14 0.88 7.34 5.59
CA GLY A 14 -0.55 7.55 5.33
C GLY A 14 -0.84 8.84 4.59
N TRP A 15 -0.30 9.96 5.09
CA TRP A 15 -0.63 11.30 4.62
C TRP A 15 -0.16 11.61 3.20
N HIS A 16 0.98 11.05 2.73
CA HIS A 16 1.39 11.25 1.35
C HIS A 16 0.35 10.72 0.34
N LYS A 17 -0.35 9.63 0.68
CA LYS A 17 -1.43 9.09 -0.16
C LYS A 17 -2.64 10.02 -0.21
N VAL A 18 -2.95 10.66 0.92
CA VAL A 18 -4.03 11.66 0.98
C VAL A 18 -3.66 12.87 0.13
N LEU A 19 -2.43 13.39 0.28
CA LEU A 19 -1.91 14.48 -0.55
C LEU A 19 -1.96 14.14 -2.05
N GLU A 20 -1.51 12.95 -2.43
CA GLU A 20 -1.49 12.48 -3.82
C GLU A 20 -2.90 12.28 -4.42
N SER A 21 -3.92 12.08 -3.58
CA SER A 21 -5.29 11.83 -4.02
C SER A 21 -6.15 13.09 -4.04
N PHE A 22 -5.92 14.01 -3.11
CA PHE A 22 -6.81 15.14 -2.87
C PHE A 22 -6.14 16.52 -3.06
N GLY A 23 -4.82 16.57 -3.28
CA GLY A 23 -4.07 17.83 -3.39
C GLY A 23 -3.76 18.45 -2.03
N PRO A 24 -3.84 19.78 -1.88
CA PRO A 24 -3.51 20.49 -0.64
C PRO A 24 -4.21 19.90 0.59
N ILE A 25 -3.46 19.76 1.68
CA ILE A 25 -3.96 19.20 2.96
C ILE A 25 -3.43 20.00 4.14
N PRO A 26 -4.11 20.02 5.29
CA PRO A 26 -3.56 20.58 6.52
C PRO A 26 -2.46 19.65 7.07
N TYR A 27 -1.21 20.09 7.06
CA TYR A 27 -0.07 19.30 7.52
C TYR A 27 0.75 19.99 8.60
N THR A 28 1.21 21.22 8.36
CA THR A 28 2.14 21.92 9.26
C THR A 28 1.51 22.36 10.58
N ALA A 29 0.24 22.72 10.55
CA ALA A 29 -0.52 23.16 11.72
C ALA A 29 -1.46 22.08 12.27
N ALA A 30 -1.59 20.92 11.61
CA ALA A 30 -2.47 19.84 12.03
C ALA A 30 -2.04 19.23 13.39
N GLY A 31 -3.03 18.87 14.22
CA GLY A 31 -2.79 18.21 15.52
C GLY A 31 -2.32 19.14 16.63
N LYS A 32 -2.28 20.47 16.43
CA LYS A 32 -1.88 21.46 17.45
C LYS A 32 -3.04 22.00 18.27
N GLY A 33 -4.23 21.42 18.18
CA GLY A 33 -5.40 21.78 18.99
C GLY A 33 -6.25 22.93 18.43
N ALA A 34 -5.91 23.48 17.26
CA ALA A 34 -6.76 24.45 16.58
C ALA A 34 -7.94 23.76 15.90
N ILE A 35 -9.13 24.39 15.94
CA ILE A 35 -10.33 23.89 15.27
C ILE A 35 -10.27 24.23 13.77
N ASP A 36 -9.78 25.43 13.46
CA ASP A 36 -9.60 25.90 12.08
C ASP A 36 -8.13 25.77 11.68
N VAL A 37 -7.85 24.81 10.79
CA VAL A 37 -6.49 24.51 10.35
C VAL A 37 -6.41 24.78 8.85
N PRO A 38 -5.54 25.72 8.41
CA PRO A 38 -5.39 26.05 7.00
C PRO A 38 -4.81 24.87 6.22
N PHE A 39 -5.16 24.80 4.94
CA PHE A 39 -4.53 23.86 4.01
C PHE A 39 -3.15 24.38 3.59
N ASP A 40 -2.16 23.54 3.70
CA ASP A 40 -0.82 23.80 3.16
C ASP A 40 -0.78 23.44 1.67
N SER A 41 0.02 24.17 0.89
CA SER A 41 0.26 23.84 -0.50
C SER A 41 0.96 22.48 -0.64
N GLU A 42 0.75 21.77 -1.74
CA GLU A 42 1.44 20.49 -2.02
C GLU A 42 2.97 20.65 -1.89
N GLU A 43 3.53 21.75 -2.39
CA GLU A 43 4.96 22.05 -2.28
C GLU A 43 5.43 22.09 -0.83
N THR A 44 4.69 22.80 0.03
CA THR A 44 4.98 22.90 1.46
C THR A 44 4.91 21.52 2.10
N VAL A 45 3.86 20.76 1.84
CA VAL A 45 3.65 19.43 2.44
C VAL A 45 4.75 18.46 2.03
N TYR A 46 5.10 18.36 0.75
CA TYR A 46 6.20 17.52 0.30
C TYR A 46 7.53 17.90 0.93
N THR A 47 7.83 19.20 1.02
CA THR A 47 9.07 19.68 1.61
C THR A 47 9.17 19.30 3.09
N GLU A 48 8.10 19.52 3.85
CA GLU A 48 8.06 19.17 5.28
C GLU A 48 8.06 17.63 5.49
N MET A 49 7.37 16.85 4.66
CA MET A 49 7.42 15.38 4.73
C MET A 49 8.84 14.84 4.52
N LEU A 50 9.57 15.38 3.55
CA LEU A 50 10.96 14.97 3.28
C LEU A 50 11.89 15.32 4.44
N LYS A 51 11.74 16.52 5.01
CA LYS A 51 12.48 16.96 6.19
C LYS A 51 12.16 16.11 7.42
N ASP A 52 10.89 15.84 7.66
CA ASP A 52 10.43 15.01 8.77
C ASP A 52 10.96 13.56 8.66
N LEU A 53 10.97 12.98 7.44
CA LEU A 53 11.56 11.66 7.19
C LEU A 53 13.06 11.66 7.46
N ALA A 54 13.79 12.67 6.98
CA ALA A 54 15.22 12.78 7.21
C ALA A 54 15.54 12.86 8.72
N GLY A 55 14.77 13.68 9.47
CA GLY A 55 14.92 13.78 10.92
C GLY A 55 14.59 12.46 11.65
N ALA A 56 13.56 11.74 11.20
CA ALA A 56 13.22 10.44 11.78
C ALA A 56 14.33 9.39 11.52
N VAL A 57 14.91 9.38 10.31
CA VAL A 57 16.04 8.50 9.96
C VAL A 57 17.27 8.82 10.82
N GLU A 58 17.58 10.10 11.02
CA GLU A 58 18.71 10.52 11.88
C GLU A 58 18.55 10.00 13.31
N VAL A 59 17.35 10.11 13.89
CA VAL A 59 17.05 9.60 15.26
C VAL A 59 17.16 8.08 15.33
N LEU A 60 16.72 7.35 14.31
CA LEU A 60 16.66 5.89 14.32
C LEU A 60 17.99 5.22 13.94
N THR A 61 18.84 5.86 13.15
CA THR A 61 20.07 5.26 12.63
C THR A 61 20.99 4.70 13.70
N PRO A 62 21.29 5.37 14.84
CA PRO A 62 22.13 4.81 15.89
C PRO A 62 21.54 3.53 16.51
N LYS A 63 20.21 3.42 16.57
CA LYS A 63 19.51 2.22 17.07
C LYS A 63 19.57 1.08 16.06
N ALA A 64 19.40 1.40 14.76
CA ALA A 64 19.51 0.44 13.67
C ALA A 64 20.91 -0.18 13.60
N VAL A 65 21.96 0.62 13.68
CA VAL A 65 23.37 0.15 13.67
C VAL A 65 23.64 -0.80 14.84
N ASN A 66 23.03 -0.57 15.99
CA ASN A 66 23.17 -1.40 17.17
C ASN A 66 22.14 -2.54 17.27
N ASN A 67 21.34 -2.77 16.23
CA ASN A 67 20.28 -3.79 16.17
C ASN A 67 19.30 -3.73 17.36
N VAL A 68 19.01 -2.53 17.86
CA VAL A 68 18.05 -2.31 18.95
C VAL A 68 16.65 -2.46 18.44
N LYS A 69 15.83 -3.27 19.13
CA LYS A 69 14.39 -3.36 18.86
C LYS A 69 13.62 -2.30 19.65
N VAL A 70 12.59 -1.74 19.02
CA VAL A 70 11.70 -0.74 19.62
C VAL A 70 10.24 -1.19 19.45
N MET A 71 9.50 -1.31 20.58
CA MET A 71 8.09 -1.68 20.61
C MET A 71 7.72 -2.98 19.88
N SER A 72 8.57 -4.02 19.98
CA SER A 72 8.40 -5.27 19.21
C SER A 72 7.03 -5.91 19.36
N ASP A 73 6.40 -5.86 20.53
CA ASP A 73 5.08 -6.47 20.77
C ASP A 73 3.91 -5.68 20.13
N TYR A 74 4.14 -4.41 19.81
CA TYR A 74 3.15 -3.50 19.24
C TYR A 74 3.44 -3.11 17.79
N ASP A 75 4.65 -3.36 17.30
CA ASP A 75 5.02 -3.10 15.91
C ASP A 75 4.56 -4.24 15.00
N LEU A 76 3.40 -4.05 14.39
CA LEU A 76 2.79 -5.01 13.47
C LEU A 76 3.46 -5.05 12.08
N VAL A 77 4.42 -4.14 11.81
CA VAL A 77 5.03 -4.00 10.49
C VAL A 77 6.35 -4.77 10.43
N PHE A 78 7.26 -4.49 11.36
CA PHE A 78 8.61 -5.06 11.35
C PHE A 78 9.02 -5.71 12.68
N ASN A 79 8.08 -5.93 13.61
CA ASN A 79 8.34 -6.55 14.92
C ASN A 79 9.44 -5.83 15.70
N GLY A 80 9.45 -4.51 15.64
CA GLY A 80 10.43 -3.65 16.34
C GLY A 80 11.79 -3.54 15.66
N ASP A 81 11.98 -4.09 14.46
CA ASP A 81 13.24 -4.02 13.72
C ASP A 81 13.47 -2.60 13.17
N VAL A 82 14.29 -1.83 13.89
CA VAL A 82 14.58 -0.43 13.54
C VAL A 82 15.37 -0.33 12.23
N THR A 83 16.17 -1.34 11.89
CA THR A 83 16.91 -1.36 10.60
C THR A 83 15.94 -1.37 9.42
N LYS A 84 14.90 -2.18 9.49
CA LYS A 84 13.84 -2.21 8.46
C LYS A 84 13.04 -0.90 8.43
N TRP A 85 12.77 -0.29 9.58
CA TRP A 85 12.14 1.03 9.64
C TRP A 85 12.96 2.12 8.95
N VAL A 86 14.30 2.12 9.14
CA VAL A 86 15.19 3.07 8.45
C VAL A 86 15.21 2.81 6.95
N LYS A 87 15.32 1.56 6.51
CA LYS A 87 15.21 1.19 5.08
C LYS A 87 13.88 1.65 4.47
N TYR A 88 12.79 1.44 5.20
CA TYR A 88 11.46 1.87 4.78
C TYR A 88 11.38 3.39 4.64
N ALA A 89 11.84 4.14 5.66
CA ALA A 89 11.84 5.60 5.64
C ALA A 89 12.68 6.17 4.49
N ASN A 90 13.87 5.61 4.24
CA ASN A 90 14.72 5.98 3.11
C ASN A 90 14.03 5.68 1.77
N SER A 91 13.36 4.53 1.64
CA SER A 91 12.63 4.18 0.42
C SER A 91 11.43 5.11 0.19
N LEU A 92 10.72 5.47 1.25
CA LEU A 92 9.63 6.45 1.17
C LEU A 92 10.16 7.85 0.81
N MET A 93 11.27 8.27 1.41
CA MET A 93 11.97 9.52 1.06
C MET A 93 12.36 9.54 -0.41
N LEU A 94 12.96 8.47 -0.92
CA LEU A 94 13.33 8.32 -2.34
C LEU A 94 12.09 8.40 -3.24
N ARG A 95 11.01 7.72 -2.88
CA ARG A 95 9.73 7.76 -3.62
C ARG A 95 9.18 9.19 -3.72
N LEU A 96 9.11 9.92 -2.60
CA LEU A 96 8.63 11.30 -2.57
C LEU A 96 9.56 12.24 -3.36
N ALA A 97 10.87 12.06 -3.24
CA ALA A 97 11.86 12.84 -3.99
C ALA A 97 11.71 12.65 -5.51
N ILE A 98 11.54 11.41 -5.99
CA ILE A 98 11.35 11.12 -7.41
C ILE A 98 10.08 11.80 -7.96
N ARG A 99 9.02 11.91 -7.18
CA ARG A 99 7.80 12.63 -7.59
C ARG A 99 8.04 14.13 -7.81
N LEU A 100 8.97 14.71 -7.10
CA LEU A 100 9.32 16.13 -7.22
C LEU A 100 10.29 16.45 -8.37
N ARG A 101 10.85 15.45 -9.04
CA ARG A 101 11.93 15.61 -10.01
C ARG A 101 11.69 16.66 -11.10
N SER A 102 10.43 16.84 -11.53
CA SER A 102 10.07 17.76 -12.62
C SER A 102 9.75 19.17 -12.15
N VAL A 103 9.35 19.33 -10.87
CA VAL A 103 8.91 20.63 -10.30
C VAL A 103 9.93 21.23 -9.34
N LYS A 104 10.71 20.39 -8.65
CA LYS A 104 11.75 20.79 -7.69
C LYS A 104 12.99 19.89 -7.83
N PRO A 105 13.70 19.94 -8.96
CA PRO A 105 14.78 18.99 -9.27
C PRO A 105 15.92 18.99 -8.25
N GLU A 106 16.31 20.15 -7.70
CA GLU A 106 17.40 20.22 -6.73
C GLU A 106 17.01 19.59 -5.39
N LEU A 107 15.79 19.86 -4.90
CA LEU A 107 15.25 19.24 -3.68
C LEU A 107 15.13 17.72 -3.87
N ALA A 108 14.60 17.29 -5.03
CA ALA A 108 14.49 15.89 -5.40
C ALA A 108 15.85 15.18 -5.38
N LYS A 109 16.87 15.79 -6.02
CA LYS A 109 18.22 15.27 -6.07
C LYS A 109 18.85 15.15 -4.68
N GLN A 110 18.68 16.17 -3.84
CA GLN A 110 19.21 16.20 -2.48
C GLN A 110 18.68 15.00 -1.66
N TYR A 111 17.37 14.84 -1.57
CA TYR A 111 16.77 13.79 -0.73
C TYR A 111 16.88 12.40 -1.35
N ALA A 112 16.84 12.28 -2.67
CA ALA A 112 17.10 11.01 -3.35
C ALA A 112 18.53 10.52 -3.06
N LYS A 113 19.53 11.42 -3.15
CA LYS A 113 20.93 11.11 -2.81
C LYS A 113 21.06 10.71 -1.34
N GLN A 114 20.47 11.50 -0.44
CA GLN A 114 20.50 11.20 1.00
C GLN A 114 19.91 9.81 1.31
N ALA A 115 18.82 9.43 0.69
CA ALA A 115 18.18 8.14 0.89
C ALA A 115 19.03 6.96 0.37
N VAL A 116 19.58 7.10 -0.85
CA VAL A 116 20.31 6.00 -1.51
C VAL A 116 21.71 5.81 -0.94
N GLU A 117 22.41 6.90 -0.59
CA GLU A 117 23.77 6.86 -0.03
C GLU A 117 23.79 6.65 1.49
N HIS A 118 22.62 6.51 2.14
CA HIS A 118 22.54 6.25 3.57
C HIS A 118 23.18 4.91 3.90
N SER A 119 23.93 4.83 5.01
CA SER A 119 24.69 3.62 5.40
C SER A 119 23.83 2.35 5.58
N ILE A 120 22.56 2.50 5.99
CA ILE A 120 21.58 1.41 6.09
C ILE A 120 20.94 1.10 4.73
N GLY A 121 20.89 2.10 3.84
CA GLY A 121 20.31 1.99 2.51
C GLY A 121 18.79 2.02 2.46
N VAL A 122 18.26 1.57 1.33
CA VAL A 122 16.84 1.45 1.01
C VAL A 122 16.40 -0.01 1.06
N MET A 123 15.10 -0.26 0.91
CA MET A 123 14.53 -1.61 0.79
C MET A 123 15.00 -2.25 -0.52
N THR A 124 15.61 -3.43 -0.46
CA THR A 124 16.12 -4.17 -1.63
C THR A 124 15.69 -5.61 -1.67
N GLU A 125 15.26 -6.16 -0.53
CA GLU A 125 14.90 -7.56 -0.38
C GLU A 125 13.39 -7.72 -0.18
N ALA A 126 12.84 -8.86 -0.59
CA ALA A 126 11.43 -9.18 -0.34
C ALA A 126 11.08 -9.15 1.16
N GLY A 127 12.04 -9.50 2.03
CA GLY A 127 11.89 -9.45 3.48
C GLY A 127 11.87 -8.05 4.09
N ASP A 128 12.16 -7.00 3.29
CA ASP A 128 12.04 -5.60 3.69
C ASP A 128 10.62 -5.04 3.47
N ALA A 129 9.73 -5.80 2.81
CA ALA A 129 8.39 -5.33 2.46
C ALA A 129 7.60 -4.87 3.70
N ALA A 130 7.04 -3.66 3.63
CA ALA A 130 6.21 -3.10 4.69
C ALA A 130 4.78 -3.60 4.58
N GLY A 131 4.36 -4.37 5.57
CA GLY A 131 3.01 -4.90 5.64
C GLY A 131 2.58 -5.12 7.09
N ALA A 132 1.31 -4.93 7.38
CA ALA A 132 0.74 -5.20 8.69
C ALA A 132 -0.16 -6.43 8.67
N GLY A 133 0.03 -7.30 9.65
CA GLY A 133 -0.76 -8.51 9.86
C GLY A 133 -1.14 -8.68 11.32
N PRO A 134 -1.71 -9.84 11.69
CA PRO A 134 -2.00 -10.14 13.08
C PRO A 134 -0.71 -10.16 13.90
N GLY A 135 -0.71 -9.48 15.02
CA GLY A 135 0.37 -9.46 15.99
C GLY A 135 -0.01 -10.13 17.32
N PRO A 136 0.93 -10.23 18.26
CA PRO A 136 0.70 -10.92 19.54
C PRO A 136 -0.31 -10.19 20.43
N VAL A 137 -0.43 -8.88 20.30
CA VAL A 137 -1.33 -8.04 21.12
C VAL A 137 -2.55 -7.56 20.33
N ILE A 138 -2.37 -7.26 19.06
CA ILE A 138 -3.41 -6.70 18.19
C ILE A 138 -3.73 -7.70 17.07
N ALA A 139 -4.97 -8.18 17.04
CA ALA A 139 -5.48 -9.05 15.98
C ALA A 139 -5.93 -8.23 14.76
N LEU A 140 -4.97 -7.63 14.06
CA LEU A 140 -5.26 -6.91 12.81
C LEU A 140 -5.59 -7.92 11.69
N ARG A 141 -6.71 -7.71 11.01
CA ARG A 141 -7.08 -8.47 9.82
C ARG A 141 -6.98 -7.59 8.58
N ASN A 142 -6.59 -8.20 7.47
CA ASN A 142 -6.55 -7.50 6.19
C ASN A 142 -7.96 -7.00 5.83
N PRO A 143 -8.19 -5.68 5.69
CA PRO A 143 -9.51 -5.14 5.37
C PRO A 143 -10.02 -5.58 3.99
N LEU A 144 -9.12 -5.89 3.04
CA LEU A 144 -9.49 -6.40 1.73
C LEU A 144 -10.14 -7.79 1.81
N TYR A 145 -9.79 -8.58 2.82
CA TYR A 145 -10.46 -9.86 3.10
C TYR A 145 -11.94 -9.66 3.43
N TRP A 146 -12.26 -8.66 4.25
CA TRP A 146 -13.65 -8.37 4.58
C TRP A 146 -14.47 -8.00 3.34
N ILE A 147 -13.89 -7.20 2.44
CA ILE A 147 -14.56 -6.79 1.20
C ILE A 147 -14.70 -7.97 0.24
N ALA A 148 -13.63 -8.74 0.04
CA ALA A 148 -13.58 -9.78 -0.97
C ALA A 148 -14.36 -11.05 -0.55
N ASP A 149 -14.20 -11.49 0.69
CA ASP A 149 -14.71 -12.77 1.16
C ASP A 149 -15.96 -12.61 2.05
N ASN A 150 -15.87 -11.82 3.10
CA ASN A 150 -16.97 -11.68 4.07
C ASN A 150 -18.19 -10.96 3.47
N TYR A 151 -18.00 -9.83 2.80
CA TYR A 151 -19.07 -9.10 2.12
C TYR A 151 -19.33 -9.58 0.70
N ASN A 152 -18.42 -10.35 0.13
CA ASN A 152 -18.50 -10.84 -1.25
C ASN A 152 -18.60 -9.73 -2.33
N ASP A 153 -18.04 -8.54 -2.04
CA ASP A 153 -18.20 -7.33 -2.84
C ASP A 153 -17.02 -7.01 -3.75
N ALA A 154 -15.98 -7.83 -3.80
CA ALA A 154 -14.83 -7.63 -4.68
C ALA A 154 -14.78 -8.67 -5.79
N ARG A 155 -14.50 -8.21 -7.00
CA ARG A 155 -14.23 -9.03 -8.17
C ARG A 155 -12.99 -8.54 -8.90
N VAL A 156 -12.32 -9.44 -9.59
CA VAL A 156 -11.15 -9.09 -10.38
C VAL A 156 -11.57 -8.46 -11.69
N GLY A 157 -10.99 -7.31 -12.03
CA GLY A 157 -11.30 -6.62 -13.28
C GLY A 157 -10.74 -7.36 -14.50
N THR A 158 -11.45 -7.29 -15.63
CA THR A 158 -11.03 -7.90 -16.91
C THR A 158 -9.63 -7.45 -17.33
N SER A 159 -9.28 -6.18 -17.11
CA SER A 159 -8.00 -5.63 -17.54
C SER A 159 -6.80 -6.38 -16.95
N ILE A 160 -6.78 -6.59 -15.63
CA ILE A 160 -5.67 -7.32 -14.99
C ILE A 160 -5.67 -8.79 -15.40
N LEU A 161 -6.83 -9.42 -15.50
CA LEU A 161 -6.92 -10.82 -15.93
C LEU A 161 -6.45 -11.01 -17.36
N ALA A 162 -6.75 -10.08 -18.29
CA ALA A 162 -6.27 -10.15 -19.67
C ALA A 162 -4.74 -10.20 -19.74
N TYR A 163 -4.05 -9.39 -18.91
CA TYR A 163 -2.59 -9.43 -18.83
C TYR A 163 -2.09 -10.74 -18.21
N LEU A 164 -2.62 -11.13 -17.04
CA LEU A 164 -2.18 -12.35 -16.37
C LEU A 164 -2.38 -13.61 -17.23
N MET A 165 -3.51 -13.69 -17.93
CA MET A 165 -3.82 -14.81 -18.83
C MET A 165 -3.02 -14.74 -20.12
N GLY A 166 -2.95 -13.55 -20.75
CA GLY A 166 -2.26 -13.35 -22.04
C GLY A 166 -0.76 -13.65 -21.96
N TYR A 167 -0.12 -13.29 -20.87
CA TYR A 167 1.30 -13.58 -20.61
C TYR A 167 1.54 -14.94 -19.93
N LYS A 168 0.48 -15.73 -19.67
CA LYS A 168 0.56 -16.99 -18.90
C LYS A 168 1.28 -16.79 -17.57
N ASP A 169 0.98 -15.70 -16.89
CA ASP A 169 1.65 -15.32 -15.65
C ASP A 169 1.33 -16.33 -14.54
N PRO A 170 2.35 -16.96 -13.92
CA PRO A 170 2.14 -17.97 -12.88
C PRO A 170 1.45 -17.42 -11.63
N ARG A 171 1.44 -16.09 -11.44
CA ARG A 171 0.76 -15.42 -10.32
C ARG A 171 -0.76 -15.43 -10.43
N LEU A 172 -1.33 -15.77 -11.60
CA LEU A 172 -2.78 -15.81 -11.81
C LEU A 172 -3.49 -16.62 -10.71
N SER A 173 -3.06 -17.84 -10.47
CA SER A 173 -3.65 -18.73 -9.47
C SER A 173 -3.35 -18.33 -8.02
N ALA A 174 -2.34 -17.49 -7.81
CA ALA A 174 -2.03 -16.92 -6.50
C ALA A 174 -2.88 -15.70 -6.17
N TYR A 175 -3.22 -14.88 -7.18
CA TYR A 175 -3.96 -13.62 -7.01
C TYR A 175 -5.46 -13.78 -7.14
N CYS A 176 -5.93 -14.77 -7.91
CA CYS A 176 -7.33 -14.90 -8.28
C CYS A 176 -7.87 -16.30 -7.97
N GLU A 177 -9.12 -16.35 -7.57
CA GLU A 177 -9.92 -17.58 -7.56
C GLU A 177 -10.57 -17.78 -8.93
N PRO A 178 -10.80 -19.04 -9.35
CA PRO A 178 -11.59 -19.31 -10.53
C PRO A 178 -12.97 -18.67 -10.43
N ALA A 179 -13.56 -18.32 -11.58
CA ALA A 179 -14.95 -17.89 -11.67
C ALA A 179 -15.89 -19.02 -11.25
N ASN A 180 -17.10 -18.66 -10.84
CA ASN A 180 -18.15 -19.63 -10.58
C ASN A 180 -18.48 -20.41 -11.88
N SER A 181 -18.76 -21.71 -11.77
CA SER A 181 -19.15 -22.54 -12.91
C SER A 181 -20.42 -22.08 -13.63
N GLN A 182 -21.22 -21.23 -12.99
CA GLN A 182 -22.41 -20.59 -13.59
C GLN A 182 -22.08 -19.37 -14.44
N CYS A 183 -20.81 -18.93 -14.47
CA CYS A 183 -20.38 -17.83 -15.30
C CYS A 183 -20.38 -18.27 -16.77
N THR A 184 -21.38 -17.85 -17.53
CA THR A 184 -21.56 -18.21 -18.95
C THR A 184 -21.01 -17.17 -19.91
N VAL A 185 -20.44 -16.07 -19.40
CA VAL A 185 -19.82 -15.03 -20.22
C VAL A 185 -18.65 -15.67 -20.96
N ALA A 186 -18.85 -15.93 -22.24
CA ALA A 186 -17.84 -16.54 -23.09
C ALA A 186 -16.66 -15.57 -23.29
N VAL A 187 -15.57 -15.80 -22.62
CA VAL A 187 -14.28 -15.24 -23.01
C VAL A 187 -13.74 -16.13 -24.12
N THR A 188 -14.06 -15.76 -25.33
CA THR A 188 -13.45 -16.37 -26.50
C THR A 188 -11.96 -16.13 -26.46
N ALA A 189 -11.17 -17.17 -26.62
CA ALA A 189 -9.78 -17.20 -27.03
C ALA A 189 -8.70 -17.63 -26.02
N PHE A 190 -8.96 -17.82 -24.75
CA PHE A 190 -7.95 -18.43 -23.88
C PHE A 190 -8.52 -19.68 -23.22
N ASP A 191 -7.77 -20.74 -23.29
CA ASP A 191 -8.08 -22.11 -22.86
C ASP A 191 -8.31 -22.26 -21.34
N ASN A 192 -8.63 -21.17 -20.67
CA ASN A 192 -8.94 -21.12 -19.27
C ASN A 192 -10.28 -20.43 -19.02
N ASN A 193 -11.38 -21.10 -19.40
CA ASN A 193 -12.75 -20.77 -18.95
C ASN A 193 -12.88 -20.70 -17.40
N LYS A 194 -11.76 -20.84 -16.72
CA LYS A 194 -11.66 -20.87 -15.28
C LYS A 194 -11.64 -19.50 -14.61
N TYR A 195 -11.13 -18.47 -15.31
CA TYR A 195 -10.96 -17.14 -14.76
C TYR A 195 -11.70 -16.13 -15.64
N GLN A 196 -12.58 -15.37 -15.02
CA GLN A 196 -13.40 -14.37 -15.70
C GLN A 196 -13.38 -13.07 -14.91
N GLY A 197 -13.00 -11.97 -15.55
CA GLY A 197 -12.95 -10.66 -14.93
C GLY A 197 -14.19 -9.82 -15.21
N VAL A 198 -14.54 -8.95 -14.27
CA VAL A 198 -15.62 -8.00 -14.45
C VAL A 198 -15.23 -6.95 -15.50
N PRO A 199 -16.02 -6.75 -16.56
CA PRO A 199 -15.81 -5.68 -17.52
C PRO A 199 -15.92 -4.30 -16.89
N LEU A 200 -15.17 -3.31 -17.42
CA LEU A 200 -15.34 -1.92 -17.02
C LEU A 200 -16.78 -1.45 -17.33
N GLY A 201 -17.36 -0.75 -16.37
CA GLY A 201 -18.75 -0.26 -16.50
C GLY A 201 -19.83 -1.29 -16.20
N HIS A 202 -19.45 -2.51 -15.82
CA HIS A 202 -20.40 -3.48 -15.30
C HIS A 202 -21.00 -2.96 -13.99
N THR A 203 -22.34 -2.98 -13.90
CA THR A 203 -23.05 -2.55 -12.70
C THR A 203 -23.39 -3.77 -11.84
N ASN A 204 -23.22 -3.64 -10.52
CA ASN A 204 -23.64 -4.67 -9.56
C ASN A 204 -25.17 -4.83 -9.45
N THR A 205 -25.93 -4.01 -10.16
CA THR A 205 -27.39 -4.08 -10.24
C THR A 205 -27.90 -5.27 -11.06
N ARG A 206 -27.05 -5.93 -11.84
CA ARG A 206 -27.36 -7.21 -12.45
C ARG A 206 -27.24 -8.30 -11.38
N SER A 207 -28.30 -8.40 -10.59
CA SER A 207 -28.40 -9.46 -9.61
C SER A 207 -28.72 -10.79 -10.30
N LYS A 208 -28.49 -11.88 -9.62
CA LYS A 208 -28.89 -13.22 -10.02
C LYS A 208 -30.39 -13.28 -10.41
N ASP A 209 -31.19 -12.39 -9.83
CA ASP A 209 -32.63 -12.34 -10.05
C ASP A 209 -33.00 -11.59 -11.34
N THR A 210 -32.15 -10.69 -11.84
CA THR A 210 -32.39 -9.90 -13.05
C THR A 210 -31.67 -10.46 -14.27
N ASP A 211 -30.53 -11.10 -14.10
CA ASP A 211 -29.77 -11.77 -15.15
C ASP A 211 -29.01 -12.95 -14.58
N PRO A 212 -29.62 -14.15 -14.56
CA PRO A 212 -28.98 -15.33 -13.99
C PRO A 212 -27.74 -15.80 -14.77
N THR A 213 -27.51 -15.27 -15.97
CA THR A 213 -26.40 -15.67 -16.83
C THR A 213 -25.20 -14.72 -16.72
N ASP A 214 -25.39 -13.50 -16.25
CA ASP A 214 -24.35 -12.46 -16.12
C ASP A 214 -24.39 -11.80 -14.72
N SER A 215 -24.48 -12.60 -13.68
CA SER A 215 -24.40 -12.10 -12.33
C SER A 215 -22.98 -11.67 -11.97
N TYR A 216 -22.82 -10.48 -11.38
CA TYR A 216 -21.57 -9.99 -10.80
C TYR A 216 -20.89 -11.04 -9.89
N TYR A 217 -21.68 -11.85 -9.17
CA TYR A 217 -21.17 -12.85 -8.24
C TYR A 217 -20.54 -14.07 -8.91
N PHE A 218 -20.67 -14.23 -10.22
CA PHE A 218 -20.05 -15.36 -10.93
C PHE A 218 -18.62 -15.10 -11.34
N TYR A 219 -18.19 -13.84 -11.43
CA TYR A 219 -16.84 -13.48 -11.82
C TYR A 219 -15.78 -13.86 -10.77
N SER A 220 -14.53 -13.98 -11.22
CA SER A 220 -13.38 -14.32 -10.39
C SER A 220 -13.19 -13.35 -9.22
N LYS A 221 -12.91 -13.89 -8.05
CA LYS A 221 -12.59 -13.13 -6.85
C LYS A 221 -11.09 -12.93 -6.69
N PRO A 222 -10.65 -11.86 -6.01
CA PRO A 222 -9.29 -11.81 -5.48
C PRO A 222 -9.12 -12.88 -4.38
N LYS A 223 -7.99 -13.60 -4.44
CA LYS A 223 -7.67 -14.65 -3.48
C LYS A 223 -6.97 -14.05 -2.27
N ILE A 224 -7.73 -13.73 -1.23
CA ILE A 224 -7.23 -13.09 -0.02
C ILE A 224 -7.65 -13.95 1.18
N GLN A 225 -6.68 -14.30 2.03
CA GLN A 225 -6.95 -14.99 3.29
C GLN A 225 -7.00 -13.97 4.44
N GLY A 226 -7.81 -14.23 5.47
CA GLY A 226 -8.01 -13.30 6.57
C GLY A 226 -6.76 -12.98 7.39
N ASN A 227 -5.77 -13.87 7.39
CA ASN A 227 -4.48 -13.70 8.03
C ASN A 227 -3.36 -13.19 7.09
N THR A 228 -3.66 -12.95 5.80
CA THR A 228 -2.70 -12.38 4.86
C THR A 228 -2.36 -10.95 5.28
N PRO A 229 -1.08 -10.60 5.52
CA PRO A 229 -0.70 -9.22 5.81
C PRO A 229 -1.11 -8.28 4.69
N LEU A 230 -1.49 -7.05 5.05
CA LEU A 230 -1.69 -5.97 4.08
C LEU A 230 -0.34 -5.32 3.81
N TYR A 231 0.24 -5.57 2.65
CA TYR A 231 1.47 -4.92 2.19
C TYR A 231 1.14 -3.62 1.44
N TRP A 232 1.93 -2.57 1.65
CA TRP A 232 1.76 -1.27 0.98
C TRP A 232 3.06 -0.69 0.41
N MET A 233 4.22 -1.34 0.69
CA MET A 233 5.50 -0.97 0.11
C MET A 233 6.50 -2.13 0.15
#